data_242121bde05193eaca9fe15fe5ed0182
#
_entry.id   242121bde05193eaca9fe15fe5ed0182
#
_cell.length_a   1.000
_cell.length_b   1.000
_cell.length_c   1.000
_cell.angle_alpha   90.00
_cell.angle_beta   90.00
_cell.angle_gamma   90.00
#
_symmetry.space_group_name_H-M   'P 1'
#
loop_
_entity.id
_entity.type
_entity.pdbx_description
1 polymer ?
#
loop_
_entity_poly.entity_id
_entity_poly.type
_entity_poly.pdbx_seq_one_letter_code
_entity_poly.pdbx_strand_id
1 'polypeptide(L)'
;MEDCKNNDCIIDITGITKTYYLGKIGVIALRGIDLKIQRGEFIAIMGPSGSGKSTLMNILGCLDIPDNGSFLLENIDVSKLKDDQLADIRNKKIGFVFQTFNLLSRSNTVSNVELPLIYAKKGSSKTRKAKIYESLQSVGLIGWEKHKPSELSGGQRQRVAIARALVNDPAIILADEPTGNLDSVTGEEIMAIFQNLNSKGKTILLVTHELDIARHTNRIIYLRDGLIFNEEKIECPIAATEMLAKMPRLEDKITRTC
;
A
#
# COMPACT_ATOMS: atom_id res chain seq x y z
N MET A 1 -20.79 16.23 5.79
CA MET A 1 -19.31 16.20 5.89
C MET A 1 -18.99 16.47 7.35
N GLU A 2 -18.67 15.43 8.12
CA GLU A 2 -18.21 15.61 9.50
C GLU A 2 -16.81 16.23 9.44
N ASP A 3 -16.66 17.40 10.04
CA ASP A 3 -15.37 18.07 10.20
C ASP A 3 -14.43 17.13 10.98
N CYS A 4 -13.42 16.61 10.32
CA CYS A 4 -12.33 15.90 10.99
C CYS A 4 -11.74 16.86 12.03
N LYS A 5 -11.77 16.46 13.32
CA LYS A 5 -10.96 17.13 14.33
C LYS A 5 -9.52 17.13 13.80
N ASN A 6 -8.90 18.28 13.70
CA ASN A 6 -7.62 18.59 13.00
C ASN A 6 -6.43 17.66 13.31
N ASN A 7 -6.58 16.66 14.20
CA ASN A 7 -5.48 15.81 14.68
C ASN A 7 -5.53 14.34 14.19
N ASP A 8 -6.66 13.90 13.59
CA ASP A 8 -6.82 12.49 13.16
C ASP A 8 -6.65 12.27 11.66
N CYS A 9 -6.56 13.33 10.86
CA CYS A 9 -6.37 13.25 9.43
C CYS A 9 -4.90 12.99 9.08
N ILE A 10 -4.63 11.88 8.38
CA ILE A 10 -3.26 11.54 7.96
C ILE A 10 -2.94 12.11 6.58
N ILE A 11 -3.93 12.11 5.67
CA ILE A 11 -3.85 12.70 4.33
C ILE A 11 -5.04 13.65 4.17
N ASP A 12 -4.74 14.89 3.76
CA ASP A 12 -5.74 15.88 3.33
C ASP A 12 -5.27 16.47 2.00
N ILE A 13 -6.00 16.17 0.93
CA ILE A 13 -5.76 16.73 -0.40
C ILE A 13 -6.98 17.52 -0.84
N THR A 14 -6.72 18.69 -1.43
CA THR A 14 -7.76 19.60 -1.91
C THR A 14 -7.41 20.13 -3.28
N GLY A 15 -8.31 19.91 -4.25
CA GLY A 15 -8.22 20.44 -5.61
C GLY A 15 -7.03 19.92 -6.41
N ILE A 16 -6.53 18.69 -6.16
CA ILE A 16 -5.35 18.14 -6.82
C ILE A 16 -5.62 17.94 -8.31
N THR A 17 -4.80 18.58 -9.14
CA THR A 17 -4.77 18.39 -10.59
C THR A 17 -3.43 17.88 -11.06
N LYS A 18 -3.42 17.07 -12.15
CA LYS A 18 -2.20 16.59 -12.78
C LYS A 18 -2.39 16.41 -14.27
N THR A 19 -1.48 16.96 -15.07
CA THR A 19 -1.42 16.83 -16.52
C THR A 19 -0.05 16.33 -16.96
N TYR A 20 -0.01 15.28 -17.74
CA TYR A 20 1.23 14.79 -18.38
C TYR A 20 1.30 15.25 -19.81
N TYR A 21 2.48 15.64 -20.28
CA TYR A 21 2.70 16.10 -21.64
C TYR A 21 3.43 15.03 -22.47
N LEU A 22 2.79 14.57 -23.52
CA LEU A 22 3.38 13.73 -24.57
C LEU A 22 3.70 14.63 -25.79
N GLY A 23 4.87 15.21 -25.79
CA GLY A 23 5.23 16.25 -26.74
C GLY A 23 4.37 17.50 -26.53
N LYS A 24 3.49 17.83 -27.49
CA LYS A 24 2.57 18.99 -27.41
C LYS A 24 1.17 18.63 -26.90
N ILE A 25 0.87 17.35 -26.68
CA ILE A 25 -0.44 16.88 -26.25
C ILE A 25 -0.45 16.76 -24.74
N GLY A 26 -1.33 17.53 -24.07
CA GLY A 26 -1.57 17.41 -22.64
C GLY A 26 -2.63 16.33 -22.35
N VAL A 27 -2.29 15.36 -21.52
CA VAL A 27 -3.22 14.35 -21.00
C VAL A 27 -3.52 14.67 -19.54
N ILE A 28 -4.74 15.10 -19.25
CA ILE A 28 -5.17 15.43 -17.90
C ILE A 28 -5.45 14.10 -17.18
N ALA A 29 -4.64 13.78 -16.17
CA ALA A 29 -4.75 12.56 -15.38
C ALA A 29 -5.61 12.77 -14.12
N LEU A 30 -5.55 13.94 -13.48
CA LEU A 30 -6.41 14.30 -12.33
C LEU A 30 -7.01 15.70 -12.58
N ARG A 31 -8.29 15.87 -12.17
CA ARG A 31 -9.11 17.02 -12.55
C ARG A 31 -9.67 17.80 -11.35
N GLY A 32 -8.98 17.78 -10.22
CA GLY A 32 -9.42 18.40 -8.98
C GLY A 32 -9.94 17.37 -7.99
N ILE A 33 -9.03 16.60 -7.40
CA ILE A 33 -9.34 15.58 -6.41
C ILE A 33 -9.32 16.20 -5.02
N ASP A 34 -10.41 15.99 -4.28
CA ASP A 34 -10.52 16.24 -2.85
C ASP A 34 -10.64 14.91 -2.12
N LEU A 35 -9.75 14.62 -1.16
CA LEU A 35 -9.78 13.38 -0.40
C LEU A 35 -9.15 13.57 0.98
N LYS A 36 -9.85 13.05 2.00
CA LYS A 36 -9.33 12.96 3.37
C LYS A 36 -9.26 11.50 3.80
N ILE A 37 -8.13 11.13 4.41
CA ILE A 37 -7.90 9.81 4.97
C ILE A 37 -7.56 9.96 6.45
N GLN A 38 -8.28 9.23 7.29
CA GLN A 38 -8.07 9.25 8.74
C GLN A 38 -7.00 8.25 9.15
N ARG A 39 -6.36 8.50 10.29
CA ARG A 39 -5.39 7.57 10.87
C ARG A 39 -6.09 6.25 11.24
N GLY A 40 -5.46 5.13 10.90
CA GLY A 40 -6.02 3.80 11.13
C GLY A 40 -7.12 3.40 10.15
N GLU A 41 -7.40 4.19 9.11
CA GLU A 41 -8.37 3.85 8.09
C GLU A 41 -7.78 2.81 7.11
N PHE A 42 -8.61 1.85 6.68
CA PHE A 42 -8.29 0.93 5.60
C PHE A 42 -9.23 1.20 4.43
N ILE A 43 -8.70 1.77 3.35
CA ILE A 43 -9.48 2.20 2.19
C ILE A 43 -8.99 1.57 0.91
N ALA A 44 -9.89 1.44 -0.06
CA ALA A 44 -9.57 1.05 -1.43
C ALA A 44 -9.87 2.19 -2.41
N ILE A 45 -8.98 2.39 -3.40
CA ILE A 45 -9.25 3.21 -4.59
C ILE A 45 -9.50 2.27 -5.75
N MET A 46 -10.69 2.36 -6.33
CA MET A 46 -11.11 1.58 -7.48
C MET A 46 -11.37 2.45 -8.71
N GLY A 47 -11.34 1.84 -9.87
CA GLY A 47 -11.71 2.48 -11.14
C GLY A 47 -11.14 1.74 -12.34
N PRO A 48 -11.60 2.02 -13.55
CA PRO A 48 -11.11 1.40 -14.77
C PRO A 48 -9.64 1.79 -15.06
N SER A 49 -9.01 1.09 -16.00
CA SER A 49 -7.70 1.50 -16.50
C SER A 49 -7.77 2.93 -17.06
N GLY A 50 -6.74 3.74 -16.80
CA GLY A 50 -6.70 5.14 -17.24
C GLY A 50 -7.52 6.13 -16.40
N SER A 51 -8.18 5.70 -15.32
CA SER A 51 -8.99 6.60 -14.46
C SER A 51 -8.18 7.57 -13.60
N GLY A 52 -6.84 7.42 -13.52
CA GLY A 52 -5.96 8.27 -12.72
C GLY A 52 -5.47 7.65 -11.42
N LYS A 53 -5.81 6.37 -11.10
CA LYS A 53 -5.41 5.69 -9.84
C LYS A 53 -3.91 5.72 -9.58
N SER A 54 -3.10 5.29 -10.56
CA SER A 54 -1.63 5.27 -10.41
C SER A 54 -1.06 6.68 -10.28
N THR A 55 -1.64 7.67 -10.96
CA THR A 55 -1.24 9.08 -10.80
C THR A 55 -1.54 9.58 -9.39
N LEU A 56 -2.76 9.31 -8.89
CA LEU A 56 -3.14 9.67 -7.52
C LEU A 56 -2.24 8.98 -6.50
N MET A 57 -1.98 7.68 -6.67
CA MET A 57 -1.08 6.92 -5.82
C MET A 57 0.35 7.47 -5.82
N ASN A 58 0.88 7.87 -7.00
CA ASN A 58 2.21 8.47 -7.10
C ASN A 58 2.29 9.81 -6.35
N ILE A 59 1.26 10.64 -6.44
CA ILE A 59 1.19 11.91 -5.69
C ILE A 59 1.11 11.63 -4.18
N LEU A 60 0.18 10.78 -3.74
CA LEU A 60 0.05 10.40 -2.33
C LEU A 60 1.33 9.75 -1.78
N GLY A 61 2.06 9.05 -2.66
CA GLY A 61 3.35 8.44 -2.37
C GLY A 61 4.54 9.38 -2.41
N CYS A 62 4.35 10.67 -2.69
CA CYS A 62 5.45 11.62 -2.91
C CYS A 62 6.45 11.17 -3.99
N LEU A 63 5.99 10.40 -4.99
CA LEU A 63 6.75 10.00 -6.18
C LEU A 63 6.59 11.01 -7.32
N ASP A 64 5.51 11.78 -7.28
CA ASP A 64 5.22 12.88 -8.19
C ASP A 64 4.61 14.03 -7.39
N ILE A 65 4.58 15.24 -7.97
CA ILE A 65 3.99 16.43 -7.39
C ILE A 65 2.74 16.83 -8.19
N PRO A 66 1.69 17.36 -7.57
CA PRO A 66 0.54 17.89 -8.29
C PRO A 66 0.91 19.16 -9.05
N ASP A 67 0.15 19.47 -10.13
CA ASP A 67 0.30 20.74 -10.85
C ASP A 67 -0.38 21.88 -10.08
N ASN A 68 -1.53 21.59 -9.43
CA ASN A 68 -2.24 22.53 -8.56
C ASN A 68 -2.92 21.78 -7.41
N GLY A 69 -3.41 22.52 -6.44
CA GLY A 69 -4.05 22.04 -5.24
C GLY A 69 -3.09 21.98 -4.05
N SER A 70 -3.55 21.44 -2.93
CA SER A 70 -2.76 21.26 -1.72
C SER A 70 -2.74 19.82 -1.28
N PHE A 71 -1.61 19.36 -0.74
CA PHE A 71 -1.46 18.04 -0.17
C PHE A 71 -0.76 18.10 1.18
N LEU A 72 -1.52 17.79 2.23
CA LEU A 72 -1.01 17.65 3.59
C LEU A 72 -0.87 16.18 3.95
N LEU A 73 0.33 15.78 4.38
CA LEU A 73 0.62 14.49 4.98
C LEU A 73 1.04 14.71 6.44
N GLU A 74 0.25 14.22 7.40
CA GLU A 74 0.44 14.49 8.84
C GLU A 74 0.65 16.00 9.11
N ASN A 75 -0.21 16.85 8.53
CA ASN A 75 -0.16 18.31 8.59
C ASN A 75 1.09 18.97 7.97
N ILE A 76 1.93 18.21 7.24
CA ILE A 76 3.06 18.75 6.48
C ILE A 76 2.60 18.99 5.04
N ASP A 77 2.70 20.23 4.56
CA ASP A 77 2.39 20.57 3.16
C ASP A 77 3.50 20.03 2.24
N VAL A 78 3.25 18.86 1.66
CA VAL A 78 4.23 18.18 0.79
C VAL A 78 4.26 18.77 -0.62
N SER A 79 3.22 19.50 -1.04
CA SER A 79 3.15 20.13 -2.36
C SER A 79 4.21 21.23 -2.58
N LYS A 80 4.80 21.73 -1.49
CA LYS A 80 5.83 22.78 -1.50
C LYS A 80 7.26 22.29 -1.24
N LEU A 81 7.43 20.98 -1.05
CA LEU A 81 8.73 20.41 -0.69
C LEU A 81 9.60 20.16 -1.93
N LYS A 82 10.91 20.22 -1.73
CA LYS A 82 11.92 19.86 -2.72
C LYS A 82 12.11 18.33 -2.77
N ASP A 83 12.69 17.82 -3.85
CA ASP A 83 12.89 16.39 -4.09
C ASP A 83 13.57 15.64 -2.94
N ASP A 84 14.61 16.22 -2.34
CA ASP A 84 15.30 15.62 -1.19
C ASP A 84 14.39 15.50 0.04
N GLN A 85 13.54 16.50 0.28
CA GLN A 85 12.59 16.51 1.39
C GLN A 85 11.45 15.50 1.14
N LEU A 86 10.96 15.42 -0.11
CA LEU A 86 10.00 14.41 -0.54
C LEU A 86 10.57 13.00 -0.39
N ALA A 87 11.84 12.79 -0.75
CA ALA A 87 12.52 11.50 -0.57
C ALA A 87 12.63 11.12 0.92
N ASP A 88 12.91 12.10 1.80
CA ASP A 88 12.98 11.87 3.26
C ASP A 88 11.61 11.52 3.84
N ILE A 89 10.55 12.24 3.45
CA ILE A 89 9.16 11.94 3.84
C ILE A 89 8.75 10.57 3.32
N ARG A 90 8.97 10.27 2.05
CA ARG A 90 8.66 8.97 1.45
C ARG A 90 9.33 7.83 2.21
N ASN A 91 10.61 7.97 2.55
CA ASN A 91 11.33 6.94 3.31
C ASN A 91 10.80 6.73 4.73
N LYS A 92 10.41 7.82 5.42
CA LYS A 92 10.05 7.77 6.85
C LYS A 92 8.57 7.56 7.11
N LYS A 93 7.70 8.02 6.20
CA LYS A 93 6.25 8.13 6.43
C LYS A 93 5.41 7.22 5.56
N ILE A 94 5.98 6.72 4.45
CA ILE A 94 5.23 5.96 3.45
C ILE A 94 5.86 4.59 3.24
N GLY A 95 5.07 3.54 3.40
CA GLY A 95 5.43 2.18 3.02
C GLY A 95 4.81 1.80 1.69
N PHE A 96 5.60 1.40 0.70
CA PHE A 96 5.10 0.96 -0.60
C PHE A 96 5.07 -0.54 -0.75
N VAL A 97 3.95 -1.06 -1.25
CA VAL A 97 3.76 -2.45 -1.67
C VAL A 97 3.27 -2.45 -3.12
N PHE A 98 4.02 -3.07 -4.03
CA PHE A 98 3.72 -3.09 -5.46
C PHE A 98 3.27 -4.47 -5.93
N GLN A 99 2.51 -4.52 -7.00
CA GLN A 99 2.08 -5.76 -7.66
C GLN A 99 3.27 -6.64 -8.08
N THR A 100 4.35 -6.04 -8.57
CA THR A 100 5.56 -6.74 -9.05
C THR A 100 6.62 -6.96 -7.97
N PHE A 101 6.25 -6.78 -6.68
CA PHE A 101 7.10 -6.92 -5.48
C PHE A 101 8.29 -5.96 -5.42
N ASN A 102 8.91 -5.62 -6.53
CA ASN A 102 10.09 -4.73 -6.66
C ASN A 102 11.22 -5.07 -5.67
N LEU A 103 11.53 -6.37 -5.56
CA LEU A 103 12.62 -6.86 -4.72
C LEU A 103 13.95 -6.84 -5.48
N LEU A 104 15.04 -6.57 -4.77
CA LEU A 104 16.40 -6.70 -5.30
C LEU A 104 16.73 -8.19 -5.47
N SER A 105 16.75 -8.67 -6.71
CA SER A 105 16.86 -10.09 -7.05
C SER A 105 18.16 -10.76 -6.58
N ARG A 106 19.24 -9.97 -6.45
CA ARG A 106 20.57 -10.46 -6.00
C ARG A 106 20.73 -10.42 -4.47
N SER A 107 19.81 -9.77 -3.74
CA SER A 107 19.85 -9.61 -2.29
C SER A 107 18.90 -10.58 -1.62
N ASN A 108 19.23 -11.05 -0.42
CA ASN A 108 18.36 -11.93 0.37
C ASN A 108 17.21 -11.14 1.02
N THR A 109 16.31 -11.84 1.70
CA THR A 109 15.15 -11.30 2.39
C THR A 109 15.53 -10.20 3.39
N VAL A 110 16.49 -10.45 4.28
CA VAL A 110 16.96 -9.45 5.27
C VAL A 110 17.46 -8.19 4.56
N SER A 111 18.30 -8.32 3.54
CA SER A 111 18.87 -7.17 2.83
C SER A 111 17.80 -6.35 2.10
N ASN A 112 16.76 -7.01 1.56
CA ASN A 112 15.62 -6.32 0.96
C ASN A 112 14.82 -5.51 2.00
N VAL A 113 14.56 -6.08 3.18
CA VAL A 113 13.83 -5.41 4.27
C VAL A 113 14.68 -4.33 4.93
N GLU A 114 16.01 -4.49 5.00
CA GLU A 114 16.92 -3.50 5.58
C GLU A 114 17.04 -2.21 4.76
N LEU A 115 16.78 -2.26 3.46
CA LEU A 115 17.05 -1.17 2.53
C LEU A 115 16.49 0.20 2.98
N PRO A 116 15.23 0.34 3.41
CA PRO A 116 14.70 1.62 3.87
C PRO A 116 15.42 2.15 5.13
N LEU A 117 15.90 1.27 6.02
CA LEU A 117 16.64 1.65 7.22
C LEU A 117 18.03 2.23 6.88
N ILE A 118 18.65 1.73 5.80
CA ILE A 118 19.94 2.25 5.31
C ILE A 118 19.75 3.69 4.83
N TYR A 119 18.72 3.97 4.04
CA TYR A 119 18.41 5.32 3.57
C TYR A 119 18.01 6.28 4.69
N ALA A 120 17.31 5.78 5.72
CA ALA A 120 16.94 6.58 6.88
C ALA A 120 18.14 7.01 7.73
N LYS A 121 19.33 6.41 7.55
CA LYS A 121 20.55 6.67 8.32
C LYS A 121 20.34 6.61 9.84
N LYS A 122 19.33 5.86 10.32
CA LYS A 122 18.92 5.79 11.73
C LYS A 122 19.28 4.46 12.37
N GLY A 123 19.69 4.52 13.63
CA GLY A 123 19.86 3.37 14.51
C GLY A 123 21.19 2.63 14.37
N SER A 124 21.58 1.98 15.47
CA SER A 124 22.71 1.05 15.50
C SER A 124 22.40 -0.21 14.70
N SER A 125 23.43 -1.00 14.36
CA SER A 125 23.25 -2.32 13.72
C SER A 125 22.31 -3.22 14.53
N LYS A 126 22.37 -3.17 15.86
CA LYS A 126 21.49 -3.95 16.74
C LYS A 126 20.03 -3.52 16.61
N THR A 127 19.78 -2.20 16.61
CA THR A 127 18.41 -1.65 16.45
C THR A 127 17.82 -1.98 15.08
N ARG A 128 18.63 -1.88 14.01
CA ARG A 128 18.16 -2.25 12.66
C ARG A 128 17.78 -3.73 12.57
N LYS A 129 18.63 -4.62 13.12
CA LYS A 129 18.30 -6.07 13.16
C LYS A 129 16.99 -6.34 13.87
N ALA A 130 16.76 -5.73 15.05
CA ALA A 130 15.51 -5.90 15.79
C ALA A 130 14.30 -5.50 14.94
N LYS A 131 14.32 -4.33 14.29
CA LYS A 131 13.23 -3.87 13.42
C LYS A 131 12.98 -4.79 12.21
N ILE A 132 14.05 -5.31 11.61
CA ILE A 132 13.94 -6.26 10.49
C ILE A 132 13.23 -7.52 10.95
N TYR A 133 13.65 -8.11 12.07
CA TYR A 133 13.03 -9.33 12.61
C TYR A 133 11.58 -9.10 13.01
N GLU A 134 11.24 -7.98 13.65
CA GLU A 134 9.86 -7.59 13.96
C GLU A 134 9.00 -7.49 12.70
N SER A 135 9.51 -6.84 11.65
CA SER A 135 8.81 -6.72 10.37
C SER A 135 8.61 -8.08 9.70
N LEU A 136 9.62 -8.95 9.69
CA LEU A 136 9.51 -10.31 9.16
C LEU A 136 8.53 -11.17 9.96
N GLN A 137 8.55 -11.04 11.29
CA GLN A 137 7.61 -11.75 12.16
C GLN A 137 6.17 -11.32 11.89
N SER A 138 5.92 -10.03 11.69
CA SER A 138 4.57 -9.49 11.44
C SER A 138 3.90 -10.05 10.18
N VAL A 139 4.70 -10.56 9.23
CA VAL A 139 4.23 -11.14 7.97
C VAL A 139 4.46 -12.66 7.88
N GLY A 140 4.93 -13.31 8.96
CA GLY A 140 5.13 -14.76 9.03
C GLY A 140 6.31 -15.27 8.18
N LEU A 141 7.42 -14.51 8.12
CA LEU A 141 8.62 -14.87 7.34
C LEU A 141 9.86 -15.22 8.20
N ILE A 142 9.65 -15.55 9.46
CA ILE A 142 10.74 -16.09 10.28
C ILE A 142 11.19 -17.46 9.71
N GLY A 143 12.50 -17.62 9.57
CA GLY A 143 13.10 -18.79 8.91
C GLY A 143 13.47 -18.58 7.43
N TRP A 144 13.00 -17.48 6.81
CA TRP A 144 13.23 -17.16 5.40
C TRP A 144 14.25 -16.03 5.19
N GLU A 145 15.00 -15.67 6.22
CA GLU A 145 15.88 -14.48 6.26
C GLU A 145 16.96 -14.49 5.19
N LYS A 146 17.52 -15.67 4.90
CA LYS A 146 18.65 -15.84 3.98
C LYS A 146 18.26 -16.10 2.53
N HIS A 147 16.97 -16.39 2.26
CA HIS A 147 16.50 -16.75 0.92
C HIS A 147 16.48 -15.54 0.00
N LYS A 148 16.83 -15.74 -1.26
CA LYS A 148 16.73 -14.75 -2.34
C LYS A 148 15.33 -14.78 -2.96
N PRO A 149 14.89 -13.70 -3.64
CA PRO A 149 13.58 -13.68 -4.29
C PRO A 149 13.31 -14.83 -5.27
N SER A 150 14.35 -15.36 -5.91
CA SER A 150 14.23 -16.52 -6.81
C SER A 150 13.91 -17.85 -6.09
N GLU A 151 14.13 -17.91 -4.79
CA GLU A 151 13.91 -19.08 -3.93
C GLU A 151 12.58 -19.00 -3.16
N LEU A 152 11.80 -17.93 -3.39
CA LEU A 152 10.55 -17.63 -2.70
C LEU A 152 9.34 -17.80 -3.64
N SER A 153 8.22 -18.27 -3.11
CA SER A 153 6.93 -18.24 -3.80
C SER A 153 6.44 -16.80 -4.06
N GLY A 154 5.42 -16.63 -4.89
CA GLY A 154 4.79 -15.31 -5.12
C GLY A 154 4.33 -14.65 -3.83
N GLY A 155 3.58 -15.38 -2.99
CA GLY A 155 3.11 -14.90 -1.70
C GLY A 155 4.23 -14.59 -0.72
N GLN A 156 5.30 -15.40 -0.68
CA GLN A 156 6.46 -15.09 0.15
C GLN A 156 7.18 -13.82 -0.31
N ARG A 157 7.32 -13.62 -1.63
CA ARG A 157 7.87 -12.36 -2.18
C ARG A 157 7.03 -11.14 -1.79
N GLN A 158 5.69 -11.28 -1.85
CA GLN A 158 4.79 -10.21 -1.44
C GLN A 158 4.90 -9.91 0.05
N ARG A 159 5.01 -10.94 0.89
CA ARG A 159 5.25 -10.76 2.34
C ARG A 159 6.59 -10.06 2.62
N VAL A 160 7.65 -10.34 1.85
CA VAL A 160 8.93 -9.59 1.94
C VAL A 160 8.72 -8.12 1.56
N ALA A 161 7.96 -7.82 0.50
CA ALA A 161 7.65 -6.45 0.10
C ALA A 161 6.85 -5.71 1.20
N ILE A 162 5.89 -6.38 1.84
CA ILE A 162 5.13 -5.83 2.98
C ILE A 162 6.06 -5.59 4.18
N ALA A 163 6.91 -6.54 4.55
CA ALA A 163 7.87 -6.37 5.65
C ALA A 163 8.82 -5.18 5.39
N ARG A 164 9.30 -5.02 4.15
CA ARG A 164 10.09 -3.87 3.72
C ARG A 164 9.34 -2.55 3.87
N ALA A 165 8.06 -2.54 3.52
CA ALA A 165 7.21 -1.35 3.67
C ALA A 165 7.02 -0.96 5.14
N LEU A 166 6.98 -1.93 6.06
CA LEU A 166 6.73 -1.73 7.49
C LEU A 166 7.95 -1.30 8.31
N VAL A 167 9.16 -1.60 7.85
CA VAL A 167 10.39 -1.59 8.67
C VAL A 167 10.74 -0.21 9.28
N ASN A 168 10.34 0.88 8.63
CA ASN A 168 10.50 2.24 9.15
C ASN A 168 9.33 2.72 10.01
N ASP A 169 8.33 1.86 10.26
CA ASP A 169 7.10 2.21 10.97
C ASP A 169 6.37 3.39 10.29
N PRO A 170 5.92 3.24 9.04
CA PRO A 170 5.35 4.31 8.25
C PRO A 170 4.00 4.78 8.83
N ALA A 171 3.63 6.03 8.52
CA ALA A 171 2.35 6.60 8.84
C ALA A 171 1.23 5.99 7.99
N ILE A 172 1.53 5.67 6.72
CA ILE A 172 0.59 5.04 5.78
C ILE A 172 1.29 3.98 4.92
N ILE A 173 0.56 2.91 4.59
CA ILE A 173 0.96 1.90 3.61
C ILE A 173 0.14 2.13 2.35
N LEU A 174 0.84 2.29 1.23
CA LEU A 174 0.25 2.40 -0.11
C LEU A 174 0.49 1.07 -0.84
N ALA A 175 -0.57 0.36 -1.19
CA ALA A 175 -0.52 -0.94 -1.83
C ALA A 175 -1.16 -0.88 -3.23
N ASP A 176 -0.36 -1.08 -4.27
CA ASP A 176 -0.80 -1.07 -5.67
C ASP A 176 -0.99 -2.50 -6.17
N GLU A 177 -2.23 -2.90 -6.36
CA GLU A 177 -2.66 -4.24 -6.79
C GLU A 177 -1.90 -5.38 -6.07
N PRO A 178 -1.87 -5.41 -4.74
CA PRO A 178 -0.97 -6.29 -3.99
C PRO A 178 -1.28 -7.78 -4.12
N THR A 179 -2.42 -8.14 -4.68
CA THR A 179 -2.90 -9.51 -4.93
C THR A 179 -2.87 -9.90 -6.40
N GLY A 180 -2.70 -8.95 -7.32
CA GLY A 180 -2.90 -9.13 -8.76
C GLY A 180 -1.99 -10.14 -9.47
N ASN A 181 -0.88 -10.58 -8.84
CA ASN A 181 0.03 -11.61 -9.35
C ASN A 181 0.01 -12.90 -8.50
N LEU A 182 -1.03 -13.10 -7.68
CA LEU A 182 -1.15 -14.21 -6.75
C LEU A 182 -2.37 -15.06 -7.07
N ASP A 183 -2.33 -16.32 -6.67
CA ASP A 183 -3.53 -17.16 -6.66
C ASP A 183 -4.52 -16.69 -5.57
N SER A 184 -5.77 -17.09 -5.69
CA SER A 184 -6.85 -16.63 -4.82
C SER A 184 -6.59 -16.89 -3.33
N VAL A 185 -6.04 -18.07 -2.98
CA VAL A 185 -5.75 -18.42 -1.58
C VAL A 185 -4.63 -17.54 -1.04
N THR A 186 -3.55 -17.41 -1.79
CA THR A 186 -2.42 -16.53 -1.43
C THR A 186 -2.85 -15.07 -1.37
N GLY A 187 -3.73 -14.62 -2.27
CA GLY A 187 -4.33 -13.28 -2.24
C GLY A 187 -5.05 -13.00 -0.93
N GLU A 188 -5.92 -13.94 -0.50
CA GLU A 188 -6.61 -13.83 0.79
C GLU A 188 -5.65 -13.82 1.99
N GLU A 189 -4.57 -14.60 1.95
CA GLU A 189 -3.54 -14.57 2.98
C GLU A 189 -2.88 -13.18 3.09
N ILE A 190 -2.63 -12.51 1.96
CA ILE A 190 -2.11 -11.14 1.94
C ILE A 190 -3.14 -10.16 2.48
N MET A 191 -4.43 -10.30 2.14
CA MET A 191 -5.49 -9.46 2.69
C MET A 191 -5.65 -9.66 4.20
N ALA A 192 -5.50 -10.88 4.72
CA ALA A 192 -5.49 -11.16 6.16
C ALA A 192 -4.32 -10.44 6.86
N ILE A 193 -3.14 -10.36 6.23
CA ILE A 193 -2.01 -9.59 6.76
C ILE A 193 -2.38 -8.10 6.83
N PHE A 194 -2.93 -7.51 5.77
CA PHE A 194 -3.35 -6.10 5.77
C PHE A 194 -4.41 -5.82 6.84
N GLN A 195 -5.42 -6.67 6.97
CA GLN A 195 -6.45 -6.53 8.02
C GLN A 195 -5.85 -6.61 9.42
N ASN A 196 -4.93 -7.54 9.68
CA ASN A 196 -4.22 -7.62 10.96
C ASN A 196 -3.33 -6.38 11.23
N LEU A 197 -2.70 -5.81 10.20
CA LEU A 197 -1.95 -4.56 10.34
C LEU A 197 -2.87 -3.38 10.64
N ASN A 198 -4.01 -3.29 9.95
CA ASN A 198 -5.01 -2.25 10.17
C ASN A 198 -5.63 -2.34 11.58
N SER A 199 -5.97 -3.54 12.07
CA SER A 199 -6.46 -3.74 13.45
C SER A 199 -5.47 -3.31 14.54
N LYS A 200 -4.16 -3.23 14.18
CA LYS A 200 -3.09 -2.66 15.02
C LYS A 200 -2.90 -1.16 14.83
N GLY A 201 -3.84 -0.49 14.14
CA GLY A 201 -3.85 0.96 13.94
C GLY A 201 -3.05 1.47 12.74
N LYS A 202 -2.58 0.59 11.83
CA LYS A 202 -1.93 1.05 10.60
C LYS A 202 -2.95 1.59 9.61
N THR A 203 -2.64 2.73 9.00
CA THR A 203 -3.41 3.29 7.89
C THR A 203 -2.99 2.63 6.59
N ILE A 204 -3.95 2.15 5.80
CA ILE A 204 -3.67 1.41 4.57
C ILE A 204 -4.55 1.96 3.45
N LEU A 205 -3.91 2.30 2.33
CA LEU A 205 -4.57 2.63 1.08
C LEU A 205 -4.22 1.56 0.06
N LEU A 206 -5.25 0.89 -0.45
CA LEU A 206 -5.17 -0.16 -1.45
C LEU A 206 -5.65 0.39 -2.80
N VAL A 207 -4.90 0.20 -3.86
CA VAL A 207 -5.37 0.41 -5.23
C VAL A 207 -5.67 -0.95 -5.84
N THR A 208 -6.87 -1.15 -6.35
CA THR A 208 -7.27 -2.39 -7.03
C THR A 208 -8.36 -2.13 -8.07
N HIS A 209 -8.49 -3.00 -9.03
CA HIS A 209 -9.63 -3.05 -9.94
C HIS A 209 -10.59 -4.20 -9.59
N GLU A 210 -10.27 -5.02 -8.61
CA GLU A 210 -11.05 -6.17 -8.14
C GLU A 210 -11.96 -5.75 -6.98
N LEU A 211 -13.28 -5.83 -7.19
CA LEU A 211 -14.28 -5.45 -6.19
C LEU A 211 -14.21 -6.35 -4.95
N ASP A 212 -13.97 -7.64 -5.15
CA ASP A 212 -13.88 -8.60 -4.04
C ASP A 212 -12.73 -8.25 -3.08
N ILE A 213 -11.59 -7.83 -3.63
CA ILE A 213 -10.45 -7.34 -2.84
C ILE A 213 -10.80 -6.02 -2.15
N ALA A 214 -11.45 -5.09 -2.84
CA ALA A 214 -11.83 -3.80 -2.25
C ALA A 214 -12.81 -3.96 -1.07
N ARG A 215 -13.69 -4.95 -1.11
CA ARG A 215 -14.66 -5.25 -0.02
C ARG A 215 -14.03 -5.71 1.30
N HIS A 216 -12.74 -5.99 1.33
CA HIS A 216 -12.00 -6.23 2.58
C HIS A 216 -11.67 -4.94 3.34
N THR A 217 -11.91 -3.77 2.75
CA THR A 217 -11.62 -2.46 3.33
C THR A 217 -12.85 -1.81 3.96
N ASN A 218 -12.66 -0.73 4.73
CA ASN A 218 -13.76 -0.04 5.40
C ASN A 218 -14.45 1.00 4.50
N ARG A 219 -13.77 1.48 3.43
CA ARG A 219 -14.28 2.48 2.49
C ARG A 219 -13.70 2.24 1.10
N ILE A 220 -14.53 2.39 0.08
CA ILE A 220 -14.12 2.31 -1.31
C ILE A 220 -14.33 3.68 -1.95
N ILE A 221 -13.31 4.18 -2.63
CA ILE A 221 -13.31 5.42 -3.40
C ILE A 221 -13.27 5.04 -4.86
N TYR A 222 -14.27 5.48 -5.61
CA TYR A 222 -14.38 5.19 -7.04
C TYR A 222 -13.84 6.36 -7.85
N LEU A 223 -12.76 6.10 -8.61
CA LEU A 223 -12.11 7.07 -9.48
C LEU A 223 -12.47 6.81 -10.94
N ARG A 224 -12.89 7.85 -11.66
CA ARG A 224 -13.18 7.79 -13.09
C ARG A 224 -12.80 9.09 -13.77
N ASP A 225 -12.11 9.00 -14.91
CA ASP A 225 -11.71 10.14 -15.74
C ASP A 225 -11.00 11.27 -14.97
N GLY A 226 -10.19 10.91 -13.94
CA GLY A 226 -9.46 11.85 -13.11
C GLY A 226 -10.29 12.53 -12.01
N LEU A 227 -11.50 12.03 -11.71
CA LEU A 227 -12.38 12.54 -10.67
C LEU A 227 -12.82 11.41 -9.72
N ILE A 228 -13.03 11.75 -8.44
CA ILE A 228 -13.78 10.89 -7.52
C ILE A 228 -15.25 11.09 -7.84
N PHE A 229 -15.94 10.02 -8.27
CA PHE A 229 -17.35 10.10 -8.63
C PHE A 229 -18.28 9.43 -7.61
N ASN A 230 -17.74 8.57 -6.76
CA ASN A 230 -18.48 7.93 -5.68
C ASN A 230 -17.56 7.51 -4.55
N GLU A 231 -18.11 7.49 -3.34
CA GLU A 231 -17.51 6.89 -2.15
C GLU A 231 -18.52 5.99 -1.47
N GLU A 232 -18.08 4.78 -1.09
CA GLU A 232 -18.91 3.77 -0.45
C GLU A 232 -18.29 3.36 0.88
N LYS A 233 -19.02 3.51 1.97
CA LYS A 233 -18.61 2.98 3.26
C LYS A 233 -19.04 1.53 3.38
N ILE A 234 -18.13 0.65 3.70
CA ILE A 234 -18.40 -0.77 3.90
C ILE A 234 -18.64 -1.00 5.41
N GLU A 235 -19.90 -1.23 5.77
CA GLU A 235 -20.26 -1.46 7.17
C GLU A 235 -19.76 -2.79 7.71
N CYS A 236 -19.72 -3.82 6.85
CA CYS A 236 -19.27 -5.16 7.18
C CYS A 236 -18.20 -5.61 6.17
N PRO A 237 -16.91 -5.22 6.36
CA PRO A 237 -15.84 -5.69 5.50
C PRO A 237 -15.74 -7.21 5.51
N ILE A 238 -15.40 -7.80 4.36
CA ILE A 238 -15.15 -9.24 4.27
C ILE A 238 -13.94 -9.58 5.14
N ALA A 239 -14.07 -10.53 6.05
CA ALA A 239 -12.96 -11.01 6.86
C ALA A 239 -12.15 -12.05 6.05
N ALA A 240 -10.93 -11.71 5.66
CA ALA A 240 -10.06 -12.60 4.88
C ALA A 240 -9.81 -13.94 5.58
N THR A 241 -9.71 -13.95 6.92
CA THR A 241 -9.58 -15.19 7.70
C THR A 241 -10.79 -16.11 7.59
N GLU A 242 -12.00 -15.56 7.48
CA GLU A 242 -13.21 -16.36 7.27
C GLU A 242 -13.29 -16.90 5.84
N MET A 243 -12.84 -16.11 4.86
CA MET A 243 -12.75 -16.56 3.47
C MET A 243 -11.75 -17.72 3.35
N LEU A 244 -10.56 -17.58 3.92
CA LEU A 244 -9.55 -18.65 3.97
C LEU A 244 -10.08 -19.94 4.61
N ALA A 245 -10.89 -19.84 5.66
CA ALA A 245 -11.50 -21.02 6.31
C ALA A 245 -12.51 -21.75 5.42
N LYS A 246 -13.11 -21.06 4.44
CA LYS A 246 -14.10 -21.60 3.49
C LYS A 246 -13.45 -22.11 2.19
N MET A 247 -12.21 -21.70 1.89
CA MET A 247 -11.51 -22.12 0.67
C MET A 247 -11.08 -23.58 0.78
N PRO A 248 -11.26 -24.40 -0.30
CA PRO A 248 -10.84 -25.79 -0.32
C PRO A 248 -9.31 -25.88 -0.19
N ARG A 249 -8.82 -26.58 0.80
CA ARG A 249 -7.40 -26.89 0.92
C ARG A 249 -7.00 -27.85 -0.20
N LEU A 250 -5.80 -27.66 -0.77
CA LEU A 250 -5.26 -28.53 -1.84
C LEU A 250 -5.25 -30.01 -1.44
N GLU A 251 -5.15 -30.34 -0.15
CA GLU A 251 -5.22 -31.70 0.41
C GLU A 251 -6.57 -32.39 0.18
N ASP A 252 -7.67 -31.63 0.14
CA ASP A 252 -9.02 -32.19 -0.08
C ASP A 252 -9.28 -32.62 -1.54
N LYS A 253 -8.45 -32.17 -2.50
CA LYS A 253 -8.58 -32.54 -3.92
C LYS A 253 -7.88 -33.85 -4.26
N ILE A 254 -6.85 -34.25 -3.51
CA ILE A 254 -6.09 -35.49 -3.77
C ILE A 254 -6.88 -36.73 -3.34
N THR A 255 -7.77 -36.61 -2.36
CA THR A 255 -8.60 -37.71 -1.85
C THR A 255 -9.86 -38.03 -2.67
N ARG A 256 -10.18 -37.24 -3.71
CA ARG A 256 -11.38 -37.46 -4.57
C ARG A 256 -11.08 -38.09 -5.92
N THR A 257 -9.83 -38.50 -6.16
CA THR A 257 -9.40 -39.14 -7.44
C THR A 257 -8.78 -40.53 -7.21
N CYS A 258 -9.30 -41.30 -6.24
CA CYS A 258 -9.07 -42.73 -6.09
C CYS A 258 -10.41 -43.47 -6.06
#